data_1daec1fca3159b9a5295cd18bd957762
#
_entry.id   1daec1fca3159b9a5295cd18bd957762
#
_cell.length_a   1.000
_cell.length_b   1.000
_cell.length_c   1.000
_cell.angle_alpha   90.00
_cell.angle_beta   90.00
_cell.angle_gamma   90.00
#
_symmetry.space_group_name_H-M   'P 1'
#
loop_
_entity.id
_entity.type
_entity.pdbx_description
1 polymer ?
#
loop_
_entity_poly.entity_id
_entity_poly.type
_entity_poly.pdbx_seq_one_letter_code
_entity_poly.pdbx_strand_id
1 'polypeptide(L)'
;MSILKAPVKNQNDEVINLVGFRLREIRKENGWTLSEVSKRTGISKGTLSKLENGKTQLNFSSVNKLASGLQLPVSDLTNPHSIISGKRAVTRALSGTVFESVDMDYEVLCSDIDNAQQGFIRAVVKAKAVDINLPWHRHKGQEFVHVLRGVLELHSEQQPPLTLNVGDSVFFDASVGHRYISKGQINAEILITMSLNGYENVVDNLP
;
A
#
# COMPACT_ATOMS: atom_id res chain seq x y z
N MET A 1 15.16 25.04 -4.72
CA MET A 1 14.52 25.34 -3.43
C MET A 1 14.00 24.02 -2.90
N SER A 2 14.73 23.43 -1.97
CA SER A 2 14.48 22.09 -1.43
C SER A 2 13.31 22.18 -0.44
N ILE A 3 12.19 21.53 -0.76
CA ILE A 3 11.06 21.39 0.14
C ILE A 3 10.92 19.89 0.44
N LEU A 4 11.63 19.43 1.44
CA LEU A 4 11.30 18.23 2.22
C LEU A 4 12.35 18.08 3.33
N LYS A 5 12.09 18.67 4.49
CA LYS A 5 12.65 18.25 5.78
C LYS A 5 11.64 18.55 6.87
N ALA A 6 10.75 17.59 7.11
CA ALA A 6 10.14 17.42 8.43
C ALA A 6 10.89 16.28 9.14
N PRO A 7 11.07 16.33 10.48
CA PRO A 7 11.85 15.34 11.21
C PRO A 7 11.15 13.99 11.17
N VAL A 8 11.85 12.97 10.68
CA VAL A 8 11.44 11.56 10.73
C VAL A 8 11.40 11.15 12.21
N LYS A 9 10.22 11.16 12.82
CA LYS A 9 9.94 10.29 13.96
C LYS A 9 9.86 8.86 13.45
N ASN A 10 10.47 7.93 14.18
CA ASN A 10 10.46 6.51 13.84
C ASN A 10 9.04 6.01 13.54
N GLN A 11 8.70 5.90 12.26
CA GLN A 11 7.39 5.43 11.79
C GLN A 11 7.08 3.99 12.22
N ASN A 12 8.11 3.18 12.49
CA ASN A 12 7.95 1.80 12.95
C ASN A 12 7.26 1.68 14.32
N ASP A 13 7.48 2.61 15.25
CA ASP A 13 6.88 2.51 16.59
C ASP A 13 5.38 2.90 16.59
N GLU A 14 4.96 3.81 15.71
CA GLU A 14 3.54 4.20 15.59
C GLU A 14 2.71 3.14 14.87
N VAL A 15 3.22 2.56 13.79
CA VAL A 15 2.54 1.47 13.03
C VAL A 15 2.35 0.22 13.92
N ILE A 16 3.27 -0.05 14.80
CA ILE A 16 3.29 -1.22 15.68
C ILE A 16 2.21 -1.16 16.76
N ASN A 17 2.00 0.02 17.33
CA ASN A 17 0.94 0.24 18.32
C ASN A 17 -0.45 0.14 17.69
N LEU A 18 -0.53 0.40 16.39
CA LEU A 18 -1.73 0.43 15.59
C LEU A 18 -2.35 -0.95 15.39
N VAL A 19 -1.56 -1.96 14.99
CA VAL A 19 -2.04 -3.35 14.78
C VAL A 19 -2.62 -3.91 16.08
N GLY A 20 -1.98 -3.65 17.21
CA GLY A 20 -2.47 -4.10 18.53
C GLY A 20 -3.78 -3.43 18.94
N PHE A 21 -3.86 -2.14 18.74
CA PHE A 21 -5.07 -1.35 18.99
C PHE A 21 -6.23 -1.86 18.12
N ARG A 22 -6.01 -2.00 16.82
CA ARG A 22 -7.03 -2.44 15.87
C ARG A 22 -7.49 -3.88 16.14
N LEU A 23 -6.57 -4.78 16.43
CA LEU A 23 -6.92 -6.14 16.88
C LEU A 23 -7.87 -6.11 18.06
N ARG A 24 -7.59 -5.27 19.07
CA ARG A 24 -8.43 -5.16 20.26
C ARG A 24 -9.83 -4.67 19.94
N GLU A 25 -9.98 -3.71 19.01
CA GLU A 25 -11.27 -3.21 18.56
C GLU A 25 -12.05 -4.29 17.84
N ILE A 26 -11.47 -4.90 16.78
CA ILE A 26 -12.09 -5.99 16.02
C ILE A 26 -12.52 -7.11 16.95
N ARG A 27 -11.67 -7.51 17.90
CA ARG A 27 -12.00 -8.53 18.87
C ARG A 27 -13.21 -8.15 19.72
N LYS A 28 -13.29 -6.92 20.23
CA LYS A 28 -14.39 -6.43 21.05
C LYS A 28 -15.69 -6.27 20.25
N GLU A 29 -15.63 -5.74 19.04
CA GLU A 29 -16.75 -5.56 18.13
C GLU A 29 -17.43 -6.91 17.82
N ASN A 30 -16.62 -7.98 17.69
CA ASN A 30 -17.11 -9.33 17.44
C ASN A 30 -17.41 -10.12 18.72
N GLY A 31 -17.24 -9.53 19.90
CA GLY A 31 -17.46 -10.21 21.18
C GLY A 31 -16.47 -11.35 21.47
N TRP A 32 -15.32 -11.39 20.80
CA TRP A 32 -14.36 -12.49 20.95
C TRP A 32 -13.48 -12.34 22.18
N THR A 33 -13.17 -13.46 22.79
CA THR A 33 -12.12 -13.57 23.82
C THR A 33 -10.74 -13.71 23.18
N LEU A 34 -9.68 -13.40 23.92
CA LEU A 34 -8.30 -13.68 23.46
C LEU A 34 -8.08 -15.17 23.16
N SER A 35 -8.85 -16.06 23.82
CA SER A 35 -8.82 -17.50 23.58
C SER A 35 -9.37 -17.86 22.20
N GLU A 36 -10.46 -17.24 21.79
CA GLU A 36 -11.07 -17.44 20.48
C GLU A 36 -10.18 -16.90 19.37
N VAL A 37 -9.60 -15.70 19.54
CA VAL A 37 -8.64 -15.15 18.59
C VAL A 37 -7.41 -16.07 18.49
N SER A 38 -6.91 -16.58 19.61
CA SER A 38 -5.79 -17.54 19.63
C SER A 38 -6.10 -18.81 18.84
N LYS A 39 -7.30 -19.37 18.97
CA LYS A 39 -7.75 -20.55 18.21
C LYS A 39 -7.83 -20.27 16.72
N ARG A 40 -8.37 -19.11 16.33
CA ARG A 40 -8.56 -18.71 14.93
C ARG A 40 -7.23 -18.47 14.22
N THR A 41 -6.28 -17.81 14.90
CA THR A 41 -5.04 -17.32 14.32
C THR A 41 -3.83 -18.22 14.56
N GLY A 42 -3.92 -19.13 15.52
CA GLY A 42 -2.78 -19.93 15.99
C GLY A 42 -1.70 -19.12 16.71
N ILE A 43 -1.98 -17.84 17.06
CA ILE A 43 -1.08 -17.00 17.85
C ILE A 43 -1.42 -17.16 19.33
N SER A 44 -0.40 -17.30 20.19
CA SER A 44 -0.63 -17.55 21.62
C SER A 44 -1.38 -16.39 22.29
N LYS A 45 -2.23 -16.69 23.28
CA LYS A 45 -2.93 -15.65 24.08
C LYS A 45 -1.97 -14.64 24.70
N GLY A 46 -0.82 -15.09 25.17
CA GLY A 46 0.20 -14.23 25.76
C GLY A 46 0.76 -13.23 24.74
N THR A 47 0.99 -13.68 23.50
CA THR A 47 1.43 -12.81 22.40
C THR A 47 0.34 -11.82 22.02
N LEU A 48 -0.92 -12.27 21.86
CA LEU A 48 -2.05 -11.39 21.55
C LEU A 48 -2.26 -10.33 22.63
N SER A 49 -2.20 -10.73 23.91
CA SER A 49 -2.29 -9.78 25.02
C SER A 49 -1.18 -8.75 25.03
N LYS A 50 0.07 -9.17 24.77
CA LYS A 50 1.20 -8.23 24.66
C LYS A 50 1.03 -7.29 23.49
N LEU A 51 0.53 -7.78 22.35
CA LEU A 51 0.25 -7.01 21.17
C LEU A 51 -0.82 -5.94 21.42
N GLU A 52 -1.98 -6.32 21.97
CA GLU A 52 -3.07 -5.38 22.29
C GLU A 52 -2.68 -4.31 23.32
N ASN A 53 -1.65 -4.59 24.12
CA ASN A 53 -1.11 -3.64 25.10
C ASN A 53 0.17 -2.92 24.62
N GLY A 54 0.52 -3.04 23.32
CA GLY A 54 1.67 -2.38 22.74
C GLY A 54 3.04 -2.85 23.27
N LYS A 55 3.09 -4.03 23.89
CA LYS A 55 4.30 -4.57 24.54
C LYS A 55 5.11 -5.51 23.65
N THR A 56 4.68 -5.76 22.43
CA THR A 56 5.37 -6.59 21.44
C THR A 56 5.05 -6.13 20.05
N GLN A 57 5.94 -6.45 19.14
CA GLN A 57 5.79 -6.20 17.71
C GLN A 57 5.46 -7.52 17.02
N LEU A 58 4.68 -7.48 15.94
CA LEU A 58 4.54 -8.59 15.01
C LEU A 58 5.40 -8.32 13.78
N ASN A 59 6.11 -9.35 13.34
CA ASN A 59 6.68 -9.34 12.01
C ASN A 59 5.55 -9.53 10.97
N PHE A 60 5.83 -9.21 9.73
CA PHE A 60 4.88 -9.25 8.62
C PHE A 60 4.18 -10.63 8.50
N SER A 61 4.93 -11.73 8.61
CA SER A 61 4.37 -13.09 8.61
C SER A 61 3.30 -13.30 9.70
N SER A 62 3.50 -12.72 10.87
CA SER A 62 2.55 -12.80 11.98
C SER A 62 1.31 -11.92 11.76
N VAL A 63 1.46 -10.78 11.10
CA VAL A 63 0.33 -9.91 10.70
C VAL A 63 -0.54 -10.63 9.66
N ASN A 64 0.07 -11.24 8.65
CA ASN A 64 -0.64 -12.06 7.66
C ASN A 64 -1.38 -13.25 8.30
N LYS A 65 -0.72 -13.93 9.25
CA LYS A 65 -1.32 -15.03 10.00
C LYS A 65 -2.50 -14.57 10.82
N LEU A 66 -2.41 -13.38 11.41
CA LEU A 66 -3.50 -12.75 12.16
C LEU A 66 -4.67 -12.42 11.23
N ALA A 67 -4.42 -11.75 10.12
CA ALA A 67 -5.41 -11.38 9.12
C ALA A 67 -6.15 -12.61 8.57
N SER A 68 -5.41 -13.62 8.11
CA SER A 68 -5.96 -14.87 7.60
C SER A 68 -6.82 -15.60 8.63
N GLY A 69 -6.35 -15.73 9.87
CA GLY A 69 -7.08 -16.41 10.94
C GLY A 69 -8.35 -15.69 11.36
N LEU A 70 -8.40 -14.37 11.19
CA LEU A 70 -9.59 -13.55 11.45
C LEU A 70 -10.47 -13.37 10.21
N GLN A 71 -10.04 -13.87 9.05
CA GLN A 71 -10.71 -13.68 7.74
C GLN A 71 -10.89 -12.20 7.37
N LEU A 72 -9.86 -11.40 7.62
CA LEU A 72 -9.83 -9.96 7.37
C LEU A 72 -8.69 -9.63 6.39
N PRO A 73 -8.83 -8.58 5.58
CA PRO A 73 -7.70 -8.00 4.85
C PRO A 73 -6.62 -7.52 5.83
N VAL A 74 -5.35 -7.59 5.42
CA VAL A 74 -4.23 -7.06 6.22
C VAL A 74 -4.41 -5.56 6.48
N SER A 75 -4.96 -4.83 5.50
CA SER A 75 -5.30 -3.41 5.61
C SER A 75 -6.15 -3.09 6.84
N ASP A 76 -7.09 -3.95 7.20
CA ASP A 76 -7.98 -3.74 8.35
C ASP A 76 -7.24 -3.77 9.69
N LEU A 77 -6.10 -4.43 9.73
CA LEU A 77 -5.22 -4.49 10.90
C LEU A 77 -4.18 -3.38 10.92
N THR A 78 -3.78 -2.89 9.76
CA THR A 78 -2.66 -1.93 9.62
C THR A 78 -3.12 -0.50 9.39
N ASN A 79 -4.41 -0.28 9.08
CA ASN A 79 -4.96 1.05 8.85
C ASN A 79 -5.67 1.59 10.12
N PRO A 80 -5.22 2.72 10.70
CA PRO A 80 -5.84 3.31 11.90
C PRO A 80 -7.24 3.87 11.64
N HIS A 81 -7.60 4.04 10.40
CA HIS A 81 -8.82 4.75 9.99
C HIS A 81 -9.92 3.84 9.43
N SER A 82 -9.83 2.51 9.61
CA SER A 82 -10.86 1.57 9.15
C SER A 82 -12.24 1.75 9.84
N ILE A 83 -12.39 2.74 10.73
CA ILE A 83 -13.63 3.03 11.48
C ILE A 83 -14.45 4.15 10.83
N ILE A 84 -14.09 4.62 9.66
CA ILE A 84 -14.95 5.59 8.99
C ILE A 84 -16.02 4.82 8.20
N SER A 85 -17.12 4.51 8.87
CA SER A 85 -18.39 4.13 8.21
C SER A 85 -18.94 5.28 7.37
N GLY A 86 -18.09 6.11 6.81
CA GLY A 86 -18.37 7.27 6.00
C GLY A 86 -18.20 6.97 4.52
N LYS A 87 -19.12 7.47 3.71
CA LYS A 87 -19.08 7.32 2.24
C LYS A 87 -18.03 8.21 1.56
N ARG A 88 -17.08 8.81 2.30
CA ARG A 88 -16.11 9.76 1.74
C ARG A 88 -14.78 9.73 2.48
N ALA A 89 -13.70 9.42 1.77
CA ALA A 89 -12.34 9.65 2.21
C ALA A 89 -11.77 10.93 1.60
N VAL A 90 -10.88 11.60 2.31
CA VAL A 90 -10.22 12.82 1.83
C VAL A 90 -8.76 12.82 2.25
N THR A 91 -7.86 12.71 1.29
CA THR A 91 -6.45 13.03 1.50
C THR A 91 -6.20 14.48 1.10
N ARG A 92 -5.74 15.31 2.03
CA ARG A 92 -5.32 16.68 1.73
C ARG A 92 -3.97 16.67 1.03
N ALA A 93 -3.64 17.74 0.32
CA ALA A 93 -2.36 17.83 -0.38
C ALA A 93 -1.19 17.54 0.57
N LEU A 94 -0.29 16.64 0.16
CA LEU A 94 0.90 16.23 0.91
C LEU A 94 0.61 15.57 2.28
N SER A 95 -0.58 15.01 2.48
CA SER A 95 -0.95 14.33 3.72
C SER A 95 -1.25 12.84 3.54
N GLY A 96 -1.00 12.27 2.37
CA GLY A 96 -1.06 10.83 2.14
C GLY A 96 0.10 10.09 2.80
N THR A 97 -0.03 8.78 2.95
CA THR A 97 1.07 7.94 3.42
C THR A 97 2.09 7.77 2.30
N VAL A 98 3.33 8.18 2.56
CA VAL A 98 4.42 8.16 1.57
C VAL A 98 5.31 6.94 1.78
N PHE A 99 5.62 6.24 0.70
CA PHE A 99 6.60 5.17 0.62
C PHE A 99 7.67 5.56 -0.40
N GLU A 100 8.92 5.47 -0.02
CA GLU A 100 10.05 5.77 -0.89
C GLU A 100 10.70 4.47 -1.39
N SER A 101 10.99 4.39 -2.68
CA SER A 101 11.81 3.32 -3.26
C SER A 101 12.88 3.88 -4.20
N VAL A 102 13.71 3.02 -4.75
CA VAL A 102 14.80 3.44 -5.67
C VAL A 102 14.25 3.99 -6.98
N ASP A 103 13.20 3.40 -7.49
CA ASP A 103 12.64 3.66 -8.81
C ASP A 103 11.42 4.60 -8.79
N MET A 104 10.68 4.65 -7.67
CA MET A 104 9.46 5.44 -7.58
C MET A 104 9.10 5.76 -6.13
N ASP A 105 8.64 6.97 -5.86
CA ASP A 105 8.03 7.35 -4.58
C ASP A 105 6.51 7.33 -4.73
N TYR A 106 5.82 6.76 -3.74
CA TYR A 106 4.37 6.56 -3.73
C TYR A 106 3.72 7.36 -2.61
N GLU A 107 2.65 8.05 -2.91
CA GLU A 107 1.74 8.63 -1.92
C GLU A 107 0.39 7.95 -2.03
N VAL A 108 -0.01 7.17 -1.01
CA VAL A 108 -1.31 6.49 -0.99
C VAL A 108 -2.38 7.50 -0.60
N LEU A 109 -3.44 7.56 -1.41
CA LEU A 109 -4.53 8.51 -1.27
C LEU A 109 -5.80 7.78 -0.83
N CYS A 110 -6.64 8.47 -0.02
CA CYS A 110 -7.98 8.00 0.36
C CYS A 110 -8.00 6.56 0.93
N SER A 111 -6.97 6.22 1.73
CA SER A 111 -6.78 4.88 2.29
C SER A 111 -7.70 4.54 3.47
N ASP A 112 -8.57 5.45 3.86
CA ASP A 112 -9.43 5.40 5.05
C ASP A 112 -10.90 4.98 4.75
N ILE A 113 -11.14 4.37 3.58
CA ILE A 113 -12.45 3.78 3.24
C ILE A 113 -12.41 2.26 3.46
N ASP A 114 -13.32 1.78 4.31
CA ASP A 114 -13.51 0.35 4.52
C ASP A 114 -14.01 -0.32 3.23
N ASN A 115 -13.50 -1.53 2.97
CA ASN A 115 -13.88 -2.33 1.79
C ASN A 115 -13.72 -1.60 0.45
N ALA A 116 -12.80 -0.65 0.36
CA ALA A 116 -12.48 -0.03 -0.91
C ALA A 116 -12.05 -1.10 -1.92
N GLN A 117 -12.67 -1.09 -3.10
CA GLN A 117 -12.32 -2.04 -4.17
C GLN A 117 -11.21 -1.51 -5.07
N GLN A 118 -10.84 -0.25 -4.89
CA GLN A 118 -9.78 0.41 -5.65
C GLN A 118 -8.86 1.19 -4.72
N GLY A 119 -7.57 1.10 -4.98
CA GLY A 119 -6.53 1.94 -4.40
C GLY A 119 -6.21 3.13 -5.30
N PHE A 120 -5.84 4.24 -4.68
CA PHE A 120 -5.44 5.46 -5.37
C PHE A 120 -4.04 5.85 -4.91
N ILE A 121 -3.13 6.04 -5.86
CA ILE A 121 -1.72 6.35 -5.59
C ILE A 121 -1.30 7.51 -6.49
N ARG A 122 -0.69 8.52 -5.91
CA ARG A 122 0.10 9.48 -6.64
C ARG A 122 1.55 9.04 -6.58
N ALA A 123 2.22 8.94 -7.72
CA ALA A 123 3.59 8.46 -7.74
C ALA A 123 4.52 9.41 -8.50
N VAL A 124 5.78 9.49 -8.03
CA VAL A 124 6.87 10.20 -8.70
C VAL A 124 7.87 9.16 -9.18
N VAL A 125 7.91 8.96 -10.49
CA VAL A 125 8.79 7.98 -11.14
C VAL A 125 10.20 8.55 -11.24
N LYS A 126 11.16 7.91 -10.56
CA LYS A 126 12.57 8.30 -10.54
C LYS A 126 13.43 7.53 -11.54
N ALA A 127 13.04 6.30 -11.85
CA ALA A 127 13.74 5.44 -12.78
C ALA A 127 13.88 6.12 -14.16
N LYS A 128 15.07 6.13 -14.74
CA LYS A 128 15.40 6.74 -16.05
C LYS A 128 15.65 5.70 -17.14
N ALA A 129 15.86 4.45 -16.75
CA ALA A 129 16.05 3.32 -17.63
C ALA A 129 15.56 2.04 -16.96
N VAL A 130 15.29 1.03 -17.77
CA VAL A 130 14.95 -0.32 -17.26
C VAL A 130 16.21 -0.95 -16.68
N ASP A 131 16.16 -1.30 -15.39
CA ASP A 131 17.16 -2.14 -14.78
C ASP A 131 16.77 -3.61 -14.94
N ILE A 132 17.54 -4.35 -15.72
CA ILE A 132 17.29 -5.77 -16.01
C ILE A 132 17.47 -6.67 -14.78
N ASN A 133 18.15 -6.21 -13.73
CA ASN A 133 18.36 -6.96 -12.51
C ASN A 133 17.20 -6.86 -11.52
N LEU A 134 16.30 -5.90 -11.72
CA LEU A 134 15.13 -5.78 -10.90
C LEU A 134 13.97 -6.63 -11.45
N PRO A 135 13.13 -7.22 -10.60
CA PRO A 135 11.95 -7.95 -11.04
C PRO A 135 10.93 -7.00 -11.69
N TRP A 136 10.14 -7.51 -12.62
CA TRP A 136 8.96 -6.80 -13.12
C TRP A 136 7.91 -6.65 -12.04
N HIS A 137 7.29 -5.49 -11.94
CA HIS A 137 6.10 -5.31 -11.11
C HIS A 137 4.96 -6.14 -11.69
N ARG A 138 4.27 -6.89 -10.83
CA ARG A 138 3.12 -7.71 -11.19
C ARG A 138 2.17 -7.79 -10.02
N HIS A 139 0.90 -7.60 -10.29
CA HIS A 139 -0.14 -7.88 -9.31
C HIS A 139 -1.45 -8.27 -10.00
N LYS A 140 -2.33 -8.95 -9.28
CA LYS A 140 -3.64 -9.32 -9.82
C LYS A 140 -4.50 -8.08 -10.04
N GLY A 141 -5.30 -8.12 -11.11
CA GLY A 141 -6.27 -7.09 -11.43
C GLY A 141 -5.78 -6.13 -12.50
N GLN A 142 -6.39 -4.98 -12.53
CA GLN A 142 -6.19 -3.99 -13.57
C GLN A 142 -5.65 -2.71 -12.95
N GLU A 143 -4.89 -1.98 -13.75
CA GLU A 143 -4.30 -0.72 -13.36
C GLU A 143 -4.61 0.36 -14.40
N PHE A 144 -5.04 1.52 -13.89
CA PHE A 144 -5.20 2.74 -14.69
C PHE A 144 -4.11 3.73 -14.27
N VAL A 145 -3.46 4.33 -15.25
CA VAL A 145 -2.42 5.34 -15.05
C VAL A 145 -2.78 6.58 -15.83
N HIS A 146 -2.66 7.75 -15.18
CA HIS A 146 -2.81 9.06 -15.80
C HIS A 146 -1.59 9.92 -15.52
N VAL A 147 -1.02 10.54 -16.55
CA VAL A 147 0.18 11.37 -16.43
C VAL A 147 -0.19 12.79 -16.02
N LEU A 148 0.26 13.20 -14.83
CA LEU A 148 0.04 14.52 -14.26
C LEU A 148 1.14 15.51 -14.66
N ARG A 149 2.40 15.02 -14.79
CA ARG A 149 3.58 15.85 -15.11
C ARG A 149 4.66 15.01 -15.76
N GLY A 150 5.47 15.65 -16.61
CA GLY A 150 6.62 15.01 -17.26
C GLY A 150 6.20 14.09 -18.41
N VAL A 151 7.05 13.13 -18.73
CA VAL A 151 6.83 12.11 -19.77
C VAL A 151 7.08 10.74 -19.15
N LEU A 152 6.11 9.87 -19.27
CA LEU A 152 6.17 8.49 -18.80
C LEU A 152 6.41 7.56 -19.99
N GLU A 153 7.22 6.54 -19.80
CA GLU A 153 7.30 5.39 -20.70
C GLU A 153 6.90 4.14 -19.92
N LEU A 154 5.78 3.52 -20.30
CA LEU A 154 5.33 2.25 -19.76
C LEU A 154 6.01 1.11 -20.53
N HIS A 155 6.80 0.32 -19.84
CA HIS A 155 7.37 -0.93 -20.34
C HIS A 155 6.52 -2.12 -19.90
N SER A 156 6.31 -3.06 -20.81
CA SER A 156 5.59 -4.30 -20.55
C SER A 156 6.35 -5.47 -21.16
N GLU A 157 6.22 -6.65 -20.55
CA GLU A 157 6.84 -7.88 -21.11
C GLU A 157 6.22 -8.34 -22.43
N GLN A 158 4.97 -7.97 -22.67
CA GLN A 158 4.20 -8.49 -23.81
C GLN A 158 3.97 -7.45 -24.91
N GLN A 159 4.32 -6.18 -24.67
CA GLN A 159 4.06 -5.10 -25.60
C GLN A 159 5.28 -4.18 -25.72
N PRO A 160 5.46 -3.53 -26.86
CA PRO A 160 6.51 -2.52 -27.00
C PRO A 160 6.29 -1.36 -26.03
N PRO A 161 7.37 -0.64 -25.65
CA PRO A 161 7.26 0.50 -24.76
C PRO A 161 6.27 1.55 -25.29
N LEU A 162 5.42 2.06 -24.40
CA LEU A 162 4.41 3.07 -24.69
C LEU A 162 4.82 4.39 -24.04
N THR A 163 5.01 5.43 -24.84
CA THR A 163 5.27 6.79 -24.34
C THR A 163 3.96 7.53 -24.10
N LEU A 164 3.83 8.13 -22.92
CA LEU A 164 2.67 8.89 -22.47
C LEU A 164 3.11 10.31 -22.05
N ASN A 165 2.42 11.31 -22.55
CA ASN A 165 2.61 12.72 -22.22
C ASN A 165 1.60 13.17 -21.16
N VAL A 166 1.78 14.38 -20.64
CA VAL A 166 0.81 14.98 -19.69
C VAL A 166 -0.60 14.95 -20.27
N GLY A 167 -1.55 14.44 -19.50
CA GLY A 167 -2.95 14.27 -19.88
C GLY A 167 -3.26 12.92 -20.53
N ASP A 168 -2.26 12.15 -20.97
CA ASP A 168 -2.48 10.81 -21.50
C ASP A 168 -2.81 9.84 -20.38
N SER A 169 -3.53 8.77 -20.73
CA SER A 169 -3.91 7.70 -19.82
C SER A 169 -3.77 6.33 -20.47
N VAL A 170 -3.49 5.33 -19.67
CA VAL A 170 -3.48 3.94 -20.08
C VAL A 170 -4.20 3.07 -19.05
N PHE A 171 -4.85 2.02 -19.53
CA PHE A 171 -5.50 1.02 -18.70
C PHE A 171 -5.08 -0.37 -19.18
N PHE A 172 -4.61 -1.22 -18.28
CA PHE A 172 -4.02 -2.51 -18.66
C PHE A 172 -4.19 -3.57 -17.57
N ASP A 173 -3.94 -4.83 -17.93
CA ASP A 173 -3.88 -5.96 -17.02
C ASP A 173 -2.53 -5.96 -16.28
N ALA A 174 -2.56 -5.68 -14.99
CA ALA A 174 -1.37 -5.59 -14.15
C ALA A 174 -0.77 -6.96 -13.77
N SER A 175 -1.39 -8.07 -14.16
CA SER A 175 -0.78 -9.39 -14.03
C SER A 175 0.36 -9.62 -15.03
N VAL A 176 0.40 -8.83 -16.10
CA VAL A 176 1.53 -8.74 -17.01
C VAL A 176 2.63 -7.89 -16.40
N GLY A 177 3.87 -8.37 -16.45
CA GLY A 177 5.01 -7.61 -15.94
C GLY A 177 5.14 -6.25 -16.59
N HIS A 178 5.22 -5.22 -15.76
CA HIS A 178 5.26 -3.83 -16.20
C HIS A 178 6.26 -3.00 -15.37
N ARG A 179 6.71 -1.87 -15.91
CA ARG A 179 7.57 -0.87 -15.26
C ARG A 179 7.30 0.51 -15.79
N TYR A 180 7.51 1.49 -14.95
CA TYR A 180 7.41 2.90 -15.26
C TYR A 180 8.79 3.53 -15.35
N ILE A 181 9.06 4.22 -16.45
CA ILE A 181 10.32 4.92 -16.71
C ILE A 181 10.00 6.39 -16.98
N SER A 182 10.66 7.25 -16.25
CA SER A 182 10.54 8.69 -16.43
C SER A 182 11.48 9.16 -17.54
N LYS A 183 10.92 9.71 -18.60
CA LYS A 183 11.68 10.27 -19.72
C LYS A 183 11.83 11.79 -19.56
N GLY A 184 12.85 12.34 -20.18
CA GLY A 184 13.13 13.78 -20.12
C GLY A 184 13.84 14.25 -18.84
N GLN A 185 13.88 15.59 -18.65
CA GLN A 185 14.68 16.22 -17.61
C GLN A 185 14.04 16.20 -16.21
N ILE A 186 12.71 16.16 -16.15
CA ILE A 186 11.96 16.12 -14.90
C ILE A 186 11.40 14.73 -14.65
N ASN A 187 11.22 14.38 -13.40
CA ASN A 187 10.56 13.11 -13.04
C ASN A 187 9.09 13.16 -13.46
N ALA A 188 8.62 12.05 -14.02
CA ALA A 188 7.21 11.90 -14.33
C ALA A 188 6.42 11.76 -13.03
N GLU A 189 5.28 12.43 -12.97
CA GLU A 189 4.33 12.32 -11.87
C GLU A 189 3.03 11.76 -12.44
N ILE A 190 2.51 10.72 -11.80
CA ILE A 190 1.38 9.96 -12.30
C ILE A 190 0.34 9.71 -11.19
N LEU A 191 -0.91 9.59 -11.59
CA LEU A 191 -1.97 9.04 -10.77
C LEU A 191 -2.23 7.61 -11.20
N ILE A 192 -2.17 6.70 -10.24
CA ILE A 192 -2.45 5.28 -10.43
C ILE A 192 -3.74 4.94 -9.70
N THR A 193 -4.64 4.20 -10.33
CA THR A 193 -5.68 3.46 -9.65
C THR A 193 -5.55 1.99 -9.95
N MET A 194 -5.70 1.16 -8.93
CA MET A 194 -5.58 -0.27 -9.06
C MET A 194 -6.67 -1.00 -8.30
N SER A 195 -7.02 -2.19 -8.77
CA SER A 195 -7.94 -3.08 -8.08
C SER A 195 -7.32 -3.60 -6.78
N LEU A 196 -7.99 -3.41 -5.64
CA LEU A 196 -7.51 -3.89 -4.33
C LEU A 196 -7.61 -5.42 -4.16
N ASN A 197 -8.36 -6.11 -5.02
CA ASN A 197 -8.36 -7.58 -5.07
C ASN A 197 -7.00 -8.17 -5.49
N GLY A 198 -6.06 -7.33 -5.88
CA GLY A 198 -4.66 -7.65 -6.18
C GLY A 198 -3.64 -7.12 -5.16
N TYR A 199 -4.07 -6.32 -4.19
CA TYR A 199 -3.19 -5.59 -3.26
C TYR A 199 -2.40 -6.48 -2.30
N GLU A 200 -2.85 -7.73 -2.09
CA GLU A 200 -2.11 -8.70 -1.27
C GLU A 200 -0.68 -8.97 -1.76
N ASN A 201 -0.36 -8.59 -3.00
CA ASN A 201 0.95 -8.83 -3.61
C ASN A 201 1.78 -7.57 -3.92
N VAL A 202 1.22 -6.36 -3.82
CA VAL A 202 1.98 -5.13 -4.12
C VAL A 202 2.88 -4.74 -2.96
N VAL A 203 2.41 -4.98 -1.72
CA VAL A 203 3.20 -4.71 -0.50
C VAL A 203 4.30 -5.75 -0.31
N ASP A 204 4.12 -6.98 -0.85
CA ASP A 204 5.11 -8.06 -0.79
C ASP A 204 6.30 -7.86 -1.75
N ASN A 205 6.20 -6.94 -2.69
CA ASN A 205 7.22 -6.66 -3.71
C ASN A 205 7.80 -5.24 -3.62
N LEU A 206 7.51 -4.50 -2.56
CA LEU A 206 8.24 -3.27 -2.27
C LEU A 206 9.60 -3.65 -1.66
N PRO A 207 10.70 -3.16 -2.23
CA PRO A 207 12.06 -3.49 -1.79
C PRO A 207 12.35 -3.05 -0.35
#